data_b5592f000061f1cef14e309408972c26
#
_entry.id   b5592f000061f1cef14e309408972c26
#
_cell.length_a   1.000
_cell.length_b   1.000
_cell.length_c   1.000
_cell.angle_alpha   90.00
_cell.angle_beta   90.00
_cell.angle_gamma   90.00
#
_symmetry.space_group_name_H-M   'P 1'
#
loop_
_entity.id
_entity.type
_entity.pdbx_description
1 polymer ?
#
loop_
_entity_poly.entity_id
_entity_poly.type
_entity_poly.pdbx_seq_one_letter_code
_entity_poly.pdbx_strand_id
1 'polypeptide(L)'
;HQMNDGGEAKREGHITVGDDATLYYAPLPVLPFADSAFRSSFVIDLESTTSRLFYSDVLACGRAARGEEFAYRLYESRLRIKRAGELIYVDNLHFAPAEDGTDMAGLTQYEGYSHLGTYLFVNLGLEEEELREWVGEQLEGVGCLYGLTCFNEDAYCLKVLSLGSEPLVDLQNRIKDKLGRT
;
A
#
# COMPACT_ATOMS: atom_id res chain seq x y z
N HIS A 1 -10.19 11.42 -11.82
CA HIS A 1 -10.54 10.95 -13.16
C HIS A 1 -11.83 10.15 -13.06
N GLN A 2 -12.90 10.69 -13.63
CA GLN A 2 -14.15 9.96 -13.77
C GLN A 2 -13.97 9.02 -14.98
N MET A 3 -14.04 7.71 -14.78
CA MET A 3 -14.00 6.75 -15.88
C MET A 3 -15.42 6.59 -16.44
N ASN A 4 -15.53 6.63 -17.75
CA ASN A 4 -16.76 6.29 -18.46
C ASN A 4 -17.04 4.78 -18.33
N ASP A 5 -18.32 4.39 -18.39
CA ASP A 5 -18.78 3.00 -18.31
C ASP A 5 -17.93 2.08 -19.21
N GLY A 6 -17.37 1.04 -18.60
CA GLY A 6 -16.55 0.03 -19.30
C GLY A 6 -15.11 0.42 -19.62
N GLY A 7 -14.62 1.59 -19.18
CA GLY A 7 -13.26 2.04 -19.39
C GLY A 7 -12.24 1.35 -18.47
N GLU A 8 -11.00 1.21 -18.96
CA GLU A 8 -9.84 0.80 -18.18
C GLU A 8 -8.93 2.02 -17.95
N ALA A 9 -8.59 2.29 -16.67
CA ALA A 9 -7.55 3.26 -16.33
C ALA A 9 -6.23 2.56 -16.11
N LYS A 10 -5.15 3.15 -16.65
CA LYS A 10 -3.79 2.68 -16.46
C LYS A 10 -2.94 3.76 -15.82
N ARG A 11 -2.08 3.33 -14.90
CA ARG A 11 -1.06 4.18 -14.28
C ARG A 11 0.27 3.45 -14.33
N GLU A 12 1.25 4.04 -14.99
CA GLU A 12 2.60 3.52 -15.04
C GLU A 12 3.55 4.57 -14.49
N GLY A 13 4.55 4.13 -13.74
CA GLY A 13 5.54 5.02 -13.17
C GLY A 13 6.88 4.32 -12.99
N HIS A 14 7.95 5.10 -13.21
CA HIS A 14 9.31 4.73 -12.89
C HIS A 14 9.93 5.90 -12.14
N ILE A 15 10.41 5.64 -10.93
CA ILE A 15 11.03 6.63 -10.06
C ILE A 15 12.42 6.15 -9.73
N THR A 16 13.40 7.01 -9.92
CA THR A 16 14.78 6.77 -9.52
C THR A 16 15.11 7.65 -8.29
N VAL A 17 15.66 7.03 -7.26
CA VAL A 17 16.10 7.70 -6.03
C VAL A 17 17.61 7.62 -5.96
N GLY A 18 18.26 8.77 -6.11
CA GLY A 18 19.72 8.89 -6.11
C GLY A 18 20.37 8.56 -4.78
N ASP A 19 21.69 8.58 -4.78
CA ASP A 19 22.52 8.38 -3.58
C ASP A 19 22.15 9.41 -2.51
N ASP A 20 22.09 8.96 -1.26
CA ASP A 20 21.75 9.77 -0.08
C ASP A 20 20.40 10.49 -0.12
N ALA A 21 19.62 10.32 -1.21
CA ALA A 21 18.30 10.90 -1.36
C ALA A 21 17.25 10.08 -0.60
N THR A 22 16.17 10.76 -0.21
CA THR A 22 15.00 10.14 0.43
C THR A 22 13.75 10.41 -0.39
N LEU A 23 13.03 9.37 -0.78
CA LEU A 23 11.72 9.46 -1.38
C LEU A 23 10.63 9.17 -0.34
N TYR A 24 9.69 10.11 -0.20
CA TYR A 24 8.43 9.91 0.51
C TYR A 24 7.31 9.87 -0.53
N TYR A 25 6.78 8.68 -0.81
CA TYR A 25 5.69 8.49 -1.75
C TYR A 25 4.44 7.99 -1.03
N ALA A 26 3.50 8.89 -0.85
CA ALA A 26 2.28 8.65 -0.07
C ALA A 26 1.08 9.29 -0.77
N PRO A 27 0.55 8.66 -1.83
CA PRO A 27 -0.59 9.17 -2.57
C PRO A 27 -1.88 9.08 -1.73
N LEU A 28 -2.91 9.78 -2.21
CA LEU A 28 -4.26 9.62 -1.66
C LEU A 28 -4.79 8.20 -1.93
N PRO A 29 -5.70 7.70 -1.06
CA PRO A 29 -6.30 6.39 -1.22
C PRO A 29 -6.92 6.17 -2.60
N VAL A 30 -6.73 4.98 -3.14
CA VAL A 30 -7.40 4.53 -4.37
C VAL A 30 -8.79 4.05 -4.00
N LEU A 31 -9.79 4.64 -4.65
CA LEU A 31 -11.20 4.31 -4.46
C LEU A 31 -11.77 3.79 -5.80
N PRO A 32 -11.81 2.47 -6.03
CA PRO A 32 -12.40 1.91 -7.25
C PRO A 32 -13.91 2.15 -7.29
N PHE A 33 -14.43 2.53 -8.45
CA PHE A 33 -15.87 2.65 -8.67
C PHE A 33 -16.45 1.31 -9.18
N ALA A 34 -17.77 1.13 -9.04
CA ALA A 34 -18.44 -0.01 -9.62
C ALA A 34 -18.13 -0.13 -11.13
N ASP A 35 -17.97 -1.35 -11.62
CA ASP A 35 -17.63 -1.70 -13.00
C ASP A 35 -16.32 -1.12 -13.55
N SER A 36 -15.53 -0.45 -12.71
CA SER A 36 -14.25 0.08 -13.12
C SER A 36 -13.18 -1.00 -13.28
N ALA A 37 -12.23 -0.78 -14.17
CA ALA A 37 -10.99 -1.53 -14.27
C ALA A 37 -9.80 -0.59 -14.10
N PHE A 38 -8.88 -0.94 -13.21
CA PHE A 38 -7.67 -0.16 -12.93
C PHE A 38 -6.44 -1.06 -12.94
N ARG A 39 -5.42 -0.65 -13.70
CA ARG A 39 -4.11 -1.29 -13.69
C ARG A 39 -3.02 -0.29 -13.33
N SER A 40 -2.18 -0.67 -12.39
CA SER A 40 -1.03 0.12 -11.97
C SER A 40 0.26 -0.70 -12.08
N SER A 41 1.31 -0.09 -12.59
CA SER A 41 2.65 -0.67 -12.62
C SER A 41 3.68 0.38 -12.24
N PHE A 42 4.34 0.16 -11.11
CA PHE A 42 5.38 1.04 -10.58
C PHE A 42 6.70 0.31 -10.41
N VAL A 43 7.78 0.97 -10.82
CA VAL A 43 9.15 0.57 -10.52
C VAL A 43 9.80 1.72 -9.76
N ILE A 44 10.40 1.40 -8.62
CA ILE A 44 11.22 2.32 -7.84
C ILE A 44 12.64 1.76 -7.82
N ASP A 45 13.56 2.51 -8.41
CA ASP A 45 14.98 2.19 -8.43
C ASP A 45 15.72 3.04 -7.38
N LEU A 46 16.17 2.41 -6.31
CA LEU A 46 17.10 2.99 -5.35
C LEU A 46 18.52 2.75 -5.90
N GLU A 47 19.19 3.82 -6.32
CA GLU A 47 20.48 3.70 -7.04
C GLU A 47 21.59 3.06 -6.21
N SER A 48 21.51 3.23 -4.88
CA SER A 48 22.50 2.67 -3.96
C SER A 48 21.90 2.19 -2.64
N THR A 49 22.74 1.66 -1.78
CA THR A 49 22.40 1.29 -0.40
C THR A 49 22.15 2.50 0.51
N THR A 50 22.57 3.71 0.10
CA THR A 50 22.34 4.95 0.85
C THR A 50 21.01 5.63 0.48
N SER A 51 20.38 5.23 -0.61
CA SER A 51 19.04 5.71 -1.01
C SER A 51 18.00 5.25 0.00
N ARG A 52 17.02 6.13 0.29
CA ARG A 52 15.99 5.89 1.32
C ARG A 52 14.60 5.97 0.73
N LEU A 53 13.69 5.13 1.22
CA LEU A 53 12.32 5.10 0.75
C LEU A 53 11.32 4.92 1.88
N PHE A 54 10.34 5.82 1.93
CA PHE A 54 9.02 5.53 2.47
C PHE A 54 8.01 5.49 1.33
N TYR A 55 7.32 4.38 1.19
CA TYR A 55 6.23 4.22 0.23
C TYR A 55 4.96 3.80 0.98
N SER A 56 3.83 4.38 0.63
CA SER A 56 2.54 3.88 1.08
C SER A 56 1.52 3.87 -0.04
N ASP A 57 0.59 2.92 0.03
CA ASP A 57 -0.58 2.81 -0.83
C ASP A 57 -1.76 2.36 0.02
N VAL A 58 -2.92 2.99 -0.18
CA VAL A 58 -4.16 2.65 0.51
C VAL A 58 -5.23 2.34 -0.52
N LEU A 59 -5.76 1.12 -0.47
CA LEU A 59 -6.83 0.64 -1.33
C LEU A 59 -8.12 0.52 -0.53
N ALA A 60 -9.18 1.20 -0.99
CA ALA A 60 -10.54 1.02 -0.47
C ALA A 60 -11.30 -0.06 -1.25
N CYS A 61 -12.27 -0.70 -0.62
CA CYS A 61 -13.12 -1.70 -1.26
C CYS A 61 -14.03 -1.15 -2.37
N GLY A 62 -14.17 0.16 -2.47
CA GLY A 62 -15.10 0.85 -3.32
C GLY A 62 -15.89 1.93 -2.56
N ARG A 63 -16.96 2.44 -3.15
CA ARG A 63 -17.82 3.46 -2.53
C ARG A 63 -18.81 2.83 -1.56
N ALA A 64 -18.37 2.36 -0.41
CA ALA A 64 -19.18 1.66 0.59
C ALA A 64 -20.48 2.44 0.98
N ALA A 65 -20.39 3.77 1.11
CA ALA A 65 -21.55 4.62 1.39
C ALA A 65 -22.63 4.61 0.29
N ARG A 66 -22.33 4.04 -0.88
CA ARG A 66 -23.26 3.84 -1.99
C ARG A 66 -23.62 2.37 -2.22
N GLY A 67 -23.16 1.47 -1.34
CA GLY A 67 -23.34 0.02 -1.50
C GLY A 67 -22.48 -0.60 -2.60
N GLU A 68 -21.39 0.04 -2.98
CA GLU A 68 -20.48 -0.42 -4.05
C GLU A 68 -19.20 -1.05 -3.47
N GLU A 69 -19.36 -1.92 -2.49
CA GLU A 69 -18.23 -2.66 -1.92
C GLU A 69 -17.82 -3.79 -2.87
N PHE A 70 -16.53 -3.82 -3.25
CA PHE A 70 -15.97 -4.81 -4.17
C PHE A 70 -16.71 -4.95 -5.50
N ALA A 71 -17.38 -3.87 -5.94
CA ALA A 71 -18.18 -3.86 -7.15
C ALA A 71 -17.37 -3.47 -8.41
N TYR A 72 -16.08 -3.25 -8.28
CA TYR A 72 -15.20 -3.01 -9.42
C TYR A 72 -14.94 -4.31 -10.20
N ARG A 73 -14.72 -4.18 -11.50
CA ARG A 73 -14.45 -5.31 -12.38
C ARG A 73 -13.03 -5.83 -12.20
N LEU A 74 -12.04 -4.93 -12.09
CA LEU A 74 -10.63 -5.28 -11.95
C LEU A 74 -9.86 -4.22 -11.19
N TYR A 75 -9.05 -4.65 -10.24
CA TYR A 75 -7.95 -3.90 -9.66
C TYR A 75 -6.66 -4.71 -9.76
N GLU A 76 -5.69 -4.19 -10.50
CA GLU A 76 -4.37 -4.80 -10.62
C GLU A 76 -3.31 -3.76 -10.26
N SER A 77 -2.43 -4.10 -9.32
CA SER A 77 -1.31 -3.26 -8.93
C SER A 77 -0.03 -4.09 -8.86
N ARG A 78 1.01 -3.62 -9.54
CA ARG A 78 2.35 -4.21 -9.52
C ARG A 78 3.34 -3.17 -9.04
N LEU A 79 4.02 -3.47 -7.96
CA LEU A 79 5.11 -2.67 -7.43
C LEU A 79 6.40 -3.49 -7.43
N ARG A 80 7.47 -2.91 -7.95
CA ARG A 80 8.82 -3.47 -7.87
C ARG A 80 9.76 -2.44 -7.30
N ILE A 81 10.55 -2.85 -6.31
CA ILE A 81 11.61 -2.02 -5.75
C ILE A 81 12.94 -2.72 -6.02
N LYS A 82 13.85 -1.97 -6.62
CA LYS A 82 15.23 -2.38 -6.80
C LYS A 82 16.14 -1.51 -5.95
N ARG A 83 17.26 -2.08 -5.51
CA ARG A 83 18.32 -1.36 -4.80
C ARG A 83 19.68 -1.80 -5.35
N ALA A 84 20.49 -0.82 -5.78
CA ALA A 84 21.77 -1.06 -6.43
C ALA A 84 21.68 -2.10 -7.58
N GLY A 85 20.59 -2.03 -8.36
CA GLY A 85 20.31 -2.93 -9.48
C GLY A 85 19.65 -4.26 -9.11
N GLU A 86 19.60 -4.65 -7.85
CA GLU A 86 18.99 -5.89 -7.38
C GLU A 86 17.52 -5.69 -7.00
N LEU A 87 16.66 -6.65 -7.37
CA LEU A 87 15.24 -6.65 -7.00
C LEU A 87 15.10 -7.07 -5.53
N ILE A 88 14.64 -6.15 -4.66
CA ILE A 88 14.49 -6.40 -3.22
C ILE A 88 13.03 -6.60 -2.79
N TYR A 89 12.05 -6.11 -3.57
CA TYR A 89 10.64 -6.24 -3.23
C TYR A 89 9.77 -6.33 -4.47
N VAL A 90 8.77 -7.19 -4.41
CA VAL A 90 7.69 -7.28 -5.40
C VAL A 90 6.36 -7.44 -4.68
N ASP A 91 5.40 -6.59 -5.04
CA ASP A 91 4.00 -6.78 -4.66
C ASP A 91 3.14 -6.84 -5.93
N ASN A 92 2.29 -7.85 -6.03
CA ASN A 92 1.34 -8.02 -7.11
C ASN A 92 -0.04 -8.25 -6.49
N LEU A 93 -0.90 -7.25 -6.60
CA LEU A 93 -2.30 -7.38 -6.25
C LEU A 93 -3.12 -7.59 -7.52
N HIS A 94 -3.99 -8.58 -7.51
CA HIS A 94 -4.93 -8.83 -8.58
C HIS A 94 -6.28 -9.20 -7.97
N PHE A 95 -7.26 -8.34 -8.13
CA PHE A 95 -8.61 -8.51 -7.61
C PHE A 95 -9.61 -8.33 -8.75
N ALA A 96 -10.35 -9.39 -9.06
CA ALA A 96 -11.42 -9.40 -10.08
C ALA A 96 -12.70 -10.01 -9.48
N PRO A 97 -13.38 -9.31 -8.54
CA PRO A 97 -14.46 -9.88 -7.73
C PRO A 97 -15.59 -10.49 -8.56
N ALA A 98 -15.92 -9.89 -9.71
CA ALA A 98 -17.01 -10.35 -10.57
C ALA A 98 -16.63 -11.57 -11.44
N GLU A 99 -15.34 -11.71 -11.79
CA GLU A 99 -14.86 -12.79 -12.69
C GLU A 99 -14.47 -14.03 -11.91
N ASP A 100 -13.83 -13.87 -10.76
CA ASP A 100 -13.26 -14.97 -9.99
C ASP A 100 -14.28 -15.63 -9.04
N GLY A 101 -15.47 -15.04 -8.85
CA GLY A 101 -16.43 -15.47 -7.84
C GLY A 101 -15.85 -15.42 -6.43
N THR A 102 -14.78 -14.64 -6.26
CA THR A 102 -14.02 -14.55 -5.02
C THR A 102 -14.81 -13.70 -4.02
N ASP A 103 -15.09 -14.27 -2.86
CA ASP A 103 -15.57 -13.49 -1.71
C ASP A 103 -14.42 -12.62 -1.18
N MET A 104 -14.33 -11.40 -1.68
CA MET A 104 -13.27 -10.46 -1.29
C MET A 104 -13.33 -10.08 0.20
N ALA A 105 -14.49 -10.13 0.82
CA ALA A 105 -14.66 -9.91 2.25
C ALA A 105 -14.30 -11.13 3.09
N GLY A 106 -14.12 -12.29 2.45
CA GLY A 106 -13.84 -13.56 3.13
C GLY A 106 -12.44 -13.66 3.73
N LEU A 107 -12.26 -14.76 4.44
CA LEU A 107 -11.07 -15.03 5.28
C LEU A 107 -9.72 -15.01 4.54
N THR A 108 -9.69 -15.17 3.23
CA THR A 108 -8.44 -15.28 2.47
C THR A 108 -7.95 -13.99 1.83
N GLN A 109 -8.80 -12.95 1.83
CA GLN A 109 -8.49 -11.68 1.16
C GLN A 109 -8.49 -10.50 2.15
N TYR A 110 -9.65 -10.10 2.62
CA TYR A 110 -9.81 -8.94 3.50
C TYR A 110 -10.22 -9.29 4.93
N GLU A 111 -10.43 -10.56 5.28
CA GLU A 111 -10.72 -11.01 6.65
C GLU A 111 -11.93 -10.29 7.29
N GLY A 112 -12.93 -9.91 6.49
CA GLY A 112 -14.06 -9.10 6.93
C GLY A 112 -13.79 -7.58 6.96
N TYR A 113 -12.57 -7.15 6.61
CA TYR A 113 -12.23 -5.73 6.46
C TYR A 113 -12.54 -5.23 5.05
N SER A 114 -12.44 -3.92 4.84
CA SER A 114 -12.80 -3.29 3.57
C SER A 114 -11.67 -2.45 2.95
N HIS A 115 -10.60 -2.21 3.70
CA HIS A 115 -9.49 -1.36 3.27
C HIS A 115 -8.15 -2.03 3.55
N LEU A 116 -7.21 -1.86 2.63
CA LEU A 116 -5.84 -2.36 2.74
C LEU A 116 -4.85 -1.20 2.65
N GLY A 117 -4.04 -1.04 3.69
CA GLY A 117 -2.86 -0.17 3.68
C GLY A 117 -1.59 -0.99 3.51
N THR A 118 -0.70 -0.55 2.63
CA THR A 118 0.65 -1.08 2.47
C THR A 118 1.65 0.04 2.72
N TYR A 119 2.62 -0.20 3.61
CA TYR A 119 3.65 0.77 3.97
C TYR A 119 5.01 0.09 3.91
N LEU A 120 5.92 0.66 3.13
CA LEU A 120 7.26 0.14 2.93
C LEU A 120 8.28 1.14 3.46
N PHE A 121 9.26 0.62 4.16
CA PHE A 121 10.36 1.36 4.78
C PHE A 121 11.66 0.75 4.28
N VAL A 122 12.53 1.54 3.66
CA VAL A 122 13.86 1.07 3.21
C VAL A 122 14.91 2.08 3.66
N ASN A 123 15.89 1.62 4.41
CA ASN A 123 17.03 2.39 4.88
C ASN A 123 16.65 3.70 5.62
N LEU A 124 15.65 3.65 6.47
CA LEU A 124 15.15 4.82 7.21
C LEU A 124 15.69 4.91 8.64
N GLY A 125 16.69 4.10 8.98
CA GLY A 125 17.28 4.08 10.31
C GLY A 125 16.33 3.57 11.40
N LEU A 126 15.41 2.68 11.03
CA LEU A 126 14.44 2.06 11.94
C LEU A 126 14.90 0.65 12.27
N GLU A 127 14.82 0.30 13.54
CA GLU A 127 15.01 -1.07 14.01
C GLU A 127 13.66 -1.81 14.01
N GLU A 128 13.65 -3.09 13.66
CA GLU A 128 12.42 -3.88 13.52
C GLU A 128 11.57 -3.86 14.80
N GLU A 129 12.20 -4.10 15.95
CA GLU A 129 11.53 -4.18 17.23
C GLU A 129 10.89 -2.85 17.62
N GLU A 130 11.64 -1.75 17.46
CA GLU A 130 11.13 -0.39 17.71
C GLU A 130 9.96 -0.03 16.78
N LEU A 131 10.06 -0.41 15.50
CA LEU A 131 8.99 -0.17 14.56
C LEU A 131 7.75 -0.99 14.90
N ARG A 132 7.93 -2.24 15.32
CA ARG A 132 6.85 -3.16 15.74
C ARG A 132 6.12 -2.64 16.97
N GLU A 133 6.85 -2.23 17.98
CA GLU A 133 6.29 -1.64 19.21
C GLU A 133 5.53 -0.36 18.87
N TRP A 134 6.15 0.54 18.13
CA TRP A 134 5.52 1.81 17.74
C TRP A 134 4.24 1.60 16.93
N VAL A 135 4.24 0.70 15.94
CA VAL A 135 3.03 0.37 15.15
C VAL A 135 1.93 -0.19 16.06
N GLY A 136 2.29 -1.08 17.00
CA GLY A 136 1.38 -1.63 17.97
C GLY A 136 0.68 -0.55 18.79
N GLU A 137 1.43 0.43 19.29
CA GLU A 137 0.89 1.58 20.02
C GLU A 137 -0.06 2.43 19.16
N GLN A 138 0.31 2.66 17.86
CA GLN A 138 -0.53 3.46 16.96
C GLN A 138 -1.86 2.80 16.61
N LEU A 139 -1.90 1.47 16.59
CA LEU A 139 -3.07 0.69 16.18
C LEU A 139 -3.83 0.07 17.36
N GLU A 140 -3.38 0.29 18.59
CA GLU A 140 -4.07 -0.17 19.80
C GLU A 140 -5.48 0.40 19.88
N GLY A 141 -6.48 -0.48 20.00
CA GLY A 141 -7.90 -0.08 20.09
C GLY A 141 -8.54 0.44 18.81
N VAL A 142 -7.79 0.49 17.69
CA VAL A 142 -8.29 1.02 16.40
C VAL A 142 -9.13 -0.02 15.63
N GLY A 143 -9.07 -1.30 16.00
CA GLY A 143 -9.83 -2.36 15.32
C GLY A 143 -9.26 -2.72 13.95
N CYS A 144 -7.95 -2.61 13.78
CA CYS A 144 -7.22 -3.02 12.60
C CYS A 144 -6.56 -4.39 12.79
N LEU A 145 -6.39 -5.13 11.69
CA LEU A 145 -5.51 -6.29 11.63
C LEU A 145 -4.23 -5.87 10.90
N TYR A 146 -3.07 -6.19 11.43
CA TYR A 146 -1.81 -5.80 10.80
C TYR A 146 -0.71 -6.85 10.94
N GLY A 147 0.25 -6.79 10.02
CA GLY A 147 1.46 -7.59 10.05
C GLY A 147 2.67 -6.79 9.56
N LEU A 148 3.77 -6.86 10.30
CA LEU A 148 5.06 -6.30 9.94
C LEU A 148 6.03 -7.41 9.58
N THR A 149 6.68 -7.29 8.43
CA THR A 149 7.65 -8.26 7.90
C THR A 149 8.93 -7.55 7.48
N CYS A 150 10.07 -8.08 7.91
CA CYS A 150 11.38 -7.70 7.36
C CYS A 150 11.59 -8.45 6.05
N PHE A 151 11.87 -7.75 4.95
CA PHE A 151 12.13 -8.37 3.65
C PHE A 151 13.58 -8.14 3.14
N ASN A 152 14.33 -7.30 3.83
CA ASN A 152 15.77 -7.12 3.67
C ASN A 152 16.34 -6.56 4.99
N GLU A 153 17.66 -6.53 5.18
CA GLU A 153 18.34 -6.17 6.44
C GLU A 153 17.83 -4.87 7.09
N ASP A 154 17.45 -3.87 6.28
CA ASP A 154 17.00 -2.55 6.70
C ASP A 154 15.67 -2.15 6.03
N ALA A 155 14.88 -3.15 5.63
CA ALA A 155 13.68 -2.93 4.84
C ALA A 155 12.49 -3.72 5.37
N TYR A 156 11.39 -3.01 5.61
CA TYR A 156 10.19 -3.54 6.25
C TYR A 156 8.94 -3.27 5.43
N CYS A 157 8.03 -4.23 5.45
CA CYS A 157 6.68 -4.13 4.91
C CYS A 157 5.66 -4.24 6.04
N LEU A 158 4.85 -3.22 6.21
CA LEU A 158 3.68 -3.22 7.07
C LEU A 158 2.43 -3.27 6.20
N LYS A 159 1.60 -4.31 6.38
CA LYS A 159 0.26 -4.39 5.81
C LYS A 159 -0.77 -4.25 6.92
N VAL A 160 -1.81 -3.46 6.66
CA VAL A 160 -2.87 -3.16 7.62
C VAL A 160 -4.22 -3.29 6.94
N LEU A 161 -5.11 -4.07 7.54
CA LEU A 161 -6.52 -4.16 7.15
C LEU A 161 -7.36 -3.33 8.10
N SER A 162 -8.32 -2.57 7.56
CA SER A 162 -9.20 -1.68 8.32
C SER A 162 -10.62 -1.68 7.75
N LEU A 163 -11.60 -1.27 8.57
CA LEU A 163 -12.99 -1.04 8.15
C LEU A 163 -13.21 0.31 7.47
N GLY A 164 -12.18 1.17 7.42
CA GLY A 164 -12.25 2.48 6.79
C GLY A 164 -10.88 3.00 6.36
N SER A 165 -10.86 4.01 5.52
CA SER A 165 -9.62 4.63 5.07
C SER A 165 -8.98 5.54 6.13
N GLU A 166 -9.78 6.09 7.05
CA GLU A 166 -9.32 7.08 8.05
C GLU A 166 -8.18 6.54 8.91
N PRO A 167 -8.26 5.35 9.55
CA PRO A 167 -7.16 4.81 10.34
C PRO A 167 -5.87 4.61 9.54
N LEU A 168 -6.00 4.24 8.27
CA LEU A 168 -4.85 4.01 7.39
C LEU A 168 -4.16 5.32 6.98
N VAL A 169 -4.95 6.36 6.68
CA VAL A 169 -4.44 7.69 6.36
C VAL A 169 -3.83 8.35 7.59
N ASP A 170 -4.43 8.19 8.75
CA ASP A 170 -3.89 8.69 10.02
C ASP A 170 -2.55 8.02 10.35
N LEU A 171 -2.46 6.70 10.18
CA LEU A 171 -1.20 5.98 10.34
C LEU A 171 -0.14 6.49 9.36
N GLN A 172 -0.50 6.70 8.08
CA GLN A 172 0.39 7.28 7.07
C GLN A 172 0.94 8.65 7.52
N ASN A 173 0.09 9.51 8.05
CA ASN A 173 0.49 10.83 8.54
C ASN A 173 1.41 10.73 9.76
N ARG A 174 1.10 9.86 10.73
CA ARG A 174 1.93 9.62 11.92
C ARG A 174 3.31 9.04 11.56
N ILE A 175 3.37 8.13 10.58
CA ILE A 175 4.64 7.62 10.06
C ILE A 175 5.46 8.78 9.46
N LYS A 176 4.83 9.61 8.64
CA LYS A 176 5.47 10.76 8.04
C LYS A 176 6.02 11.73 9.09
N ASP A 177 5.25 11.99 10.16
CA ASP A 177 5.69 12.84 11.27
C ASP A 177 6.86 12.20 12.04
N LYS A 178 6.82 10.89 12.27
CA LYS A 178 7.93 10.14 12.91
C LYS A 178 9.21 10.25 12.09
N LEU A 179 9.12 10.06 10.78
CA LEU A 179 10.26 10.11 9.87
C LEU A 179 10.77 11.53 9.58
N GLY A 180 9.92 12.54 9.65
CA GLY A 180 10.28 13.95 9.44
C GLY A 180 10.93 14.61 10.66
N ARG A 181 10.99 13.93 11.79
CA ARG A 181 11.65 14.39 13.04
C ARG A 181 13.06 13.85 13.22
N THR A 182 13.54 13.09 12.26
CA THR A 182 14.93 12.66 12.17
C THR A 182 15.62 13.45 11.08
#